data_e2b2d113069d9b823f3dd676ff08f6f6
#
_entry.id   e2b2d113069d9b823f3dd676ff08f6f6
#
_cell.length_a   1.000
_cell.length_b   1.000
_cell.length_c   1.000
_cell.angle_alpha   90.00
_cell.angle_beta   90.00
_cell.angle_gamma   90.00
#
_symmetry.space_group_name_H-M   'P 1'
#
loop_
_entity.id
_entity.type
_entity.pdbx_description
1 polymer ?
#
loop_
_entity_poly.entity_id
_entity_poly.type
_entity_poly.pdbx_seq_one_letter_code
_entity_poly.pdbx_strand_id
1 'polypeptide(L)'
;MKNPAVDAYIARSADFARPILRHVRALMHKGCPRIEETIKWGVPAFEREGIVAMMAAFKKHVAFGFWSERLIREKLGADAERLFPKDAKLGMGGRKYQARAELPADAVILRGVRVAVALNEAGERPKRALKRKPPPKPPPYFAAALKKNAKARATFAKLTPGKQREYVDWLVGARQVATRERRLAQAIALLAAGKPRYWKYQDC
;
A
#
# COMPACT_ATOMS: atom_id res chain seq x y z
N MET A 1 7.99 -19.33 -14.82
CA MET A 1 7.64 -20.77 -14.65
C MET A 1 6.29 -20.86 -13.98
N LYS A 2 5.40 -21.78 -14.41
CA LYS A 2 4.07 -21.95 -13.78
C LYS A 2 4.20 -22.56 -12.39
N ASN A 3 3.33 -22.16 -11.47
CA ASN A 3 3.38 -22.59 -10.07
C ASN A 3 2.08 -23.33 -9.70
N PRO A 4 2.15 -24.59 -9.20
CA PRO A 4 0.98 -25.36 -8.77
C PRO A 4 0.12 -24.66 -7.71
N ALA A 5 0.71 -23.82 -6.85
CA ALA A 5 -0.06 -23.04 -5.88
C ALA A 5 -0.98 -22.00 -6.56
N VAL A 6 -0.60 -21.49 -7.74
CA VAL A 6 -1.46 -20.62 -8.56
C VAL A 6 -2.57 -21.43 -9.22
N ASP A 7 -2.29 -22.67 -9.66
CA ASP A 7 -3.33 -23.59 -10.16
C ASP A 7 -4.37 -23.86 -9.09
N ALA A 8 -3.94 -24.22 -7.88
CA ALA A 8 -4.81 -24.46 -6.72
C ALA A 8 -5.61 -23.20 -6.34
N TYR A 9 -4.99 -22.01 -6.40
CA TYR A 9 -5.67 -20.74 -6.15
C TYR A 9 -6.81 -20.51 -7.16
N ILE A 10 -6.55 -20.70 -8.45
CA ILE A 10 -7.55 -20.53 -9.50
C ILE A 10 -8.67 -21.57 -9.35
N ALA A 11 -8.34 -22.84 -9.06
CA ALA A 11 -9.31 -23.91 -8.91
C ALA A 11 -10.33 -23.65 -7.80
N ARG A 12 -9.88 -23.12 -6.64
CA ARG A 12 -10.75 -22.78 -5.49
C ARG A 12 -11.49 -21.45 -5.62
N SER A 13 -11.18 -20.65 -6.64
CA SER A 13 -11.85 -19.36 -6.87
C SER A 13 -13.27 -19.57 -7.41
N ALA A 14 -14.15 -18.56 -7.20
CA ALA A 14 -15.51 -18.59 -7.71
C ALA A 14 -15.57 -18.80 -9.23
N ASP A 15 -16.64 -19.41 -9.75
CA ASP A 15 -16.76 -19.81 -11.14
C ASP A 15 -16.59 -18.65 -12.13
N PHE A 16 -17.16 -17.48 -11.82
CA PHE A 16 -17.00 -16.29 -12.66
C PHE A 16 -15.54 -15.79 -12.70
N ALA A 17 -14.79 -16.00 -11.61
CA ALA A 17 -13.43 -15.51 -11.49
C ALA A 17 -12.42 -16.37 -12.26
N ARG A 18 -12.65 -17.70 -12.35
CA ARG A 18 -11.69 -18.63 -12.97
C ARG A 18 -11.33 -18.27 -14.41
N PRO A 19 -12.28 -17.95 -15.32
CA PRO A 19 -11.93 -17.57 -16.68
C PRO A 19 -11.13 -16.27 -16.74
N ILE A 20 -11.42 -15.29 -15.87
CA ILE A 20 -10.67 -14.04 -15.80
C ILE A 20 -9.22 -14.32 -15.35
N LEU A 21 -9.03 -15.06 -14.25
CA LEU A 21 -7.72 -15.40 -13.71
C LEU A 21 -6.87 -16.20 -14.70
N ARG A 22 -7.46 -17.20 -15.38
CA ARG A 22 -6.76 -18.00 -16.40
C ARG A 22 -6.32 -17.14 -17.58
N HIS A 23 -7.17 -16.22 -18.01
CA HIS A 23 -6.87 -15.32 -19.12
C HIS A 23 -5.73 -14.35 -18.77
N VAL A 24 -5.81 -13.69 -17.60
CA VAL A 24 -4.74 -12.82 -17.13
C VAL A 24 -3.43 -13.59 -17.01
N ARG A 25 -3.44 -14.78 -16.41
CA ARG A 25 -2.25 -15.65 -16.30
C ARG A 25 -1.63 -15.96 -17.68
N ALA A 26 -2.46 -16.30 -18.66
CA ALA A 26 -2.00 -16.58 -20.01
C ALA A 26 -1.32 -15.36 -20.64
N LEU A 27 -1.88 -14.17 -20.45
CA LEU A 27 -1.28 -12.92 -20.93
C LEU A 27 0.04 -12.57 -20.24
N MET A 28 0.18 -12.85 -18.94
CA MET A 28 1.44 -12.67 -18.23
C MET A 28 2.56 -13.49 -18.87
N HIS A 29 2.33 -14.79 -19.10
CA HIS A 29 3.30 -15.68 -19.75
C HIS A 29 3.54 -15.33 -21.22
N LYS A 30 2.51 -14.91 -21.96
CA LYS A 30 2.64 -14.46 -23.37
C LYS A 30 3.45 -13.17 -23.45
N GLY A 31 3.29 -12.24 -22.51
CA GLY A 31 4.00 -10.96 -22.47
C GLY A 31 5.45 -11.10 -22.00
N CYS A 32 5.72 -12.07 -21.11
CA CYS A 32 7.07 -12.41 -20.64
C CYS A 32 7.18 -13.92 -20.42
N PRO A 33 7.76 -14.70 -21.38
CA PRO A 33 7.92 -16.15 -21.24
C PRO A 33 8.73 -16.58 -20.01
N ARG A 34 9.62 -15.72 -19.52
CA ARG A 34 10.46 -15.96 -18.33
C ARG A 34 9.83 -15.45 -17.03
N ILE A 35 8.54 -15.09 -17.04
CA ILE A 35 7.86 -14.62 -15.83
C ILE A 35 7.72 -15.78 -14.84
N GLU A 36 7.92 -15.50 -13.57
CA GLU A 36 7.77 -16.43 -12.47
C GLU A 36 6.45 -16.18 -11.76
N GLU A 37 5.82 -17.25 -11.31
CA GLU A 37 4.60 -17.19 -10.51
C GLU A 37 4.91 -17.49 -9.05
N THR A 38 4.36 -16.66 -8.16
CA THR A 38 4.46 -16.83 -6.72
C THR A 38 3.13 -16.56 -6.05
N ILE A 39 3.00 -16.92 -4.77
CA ILE A 39 1.90 -16.46 -3.91
C ILE A 39 2.47 -15.46 -2.93
N LYS A 40 1.97 -14.20 -3.01
CA LYS A 40 2.31 -13.14 -2.07
C LYS A 40 1.05 -12.60 -1.43
N TRP A 41 1.09 -12.44 -0.11
CA TRP A 41 -0.08 -11.99 0.67
C TRP A 41 -1.36 -12.79 0.39
N GLY A 42 -1.19 -14.11 0.11
CA GLY A 42 -2.28 -15.04 -0.16
C GLY A 42 -2.88 -14.99 -1.56
N VAL A 43 -2.30 -14.24 -2.50
CA VAL A 43 -2.78 -14.09 -3.88
C VAL A 43 -1.66 -14.29 -4.91
N PRO A 44 -1.99 -14.69 -6.16
CA PRO A 44 -1.01 -14.84 -7.23
C PRO A 44 -0.31 -13.51 -7.56
N ALA A 45 1.01 -13.58 -7.61
CA ALA A 45 1.90 -12.53 -8.08
C ALA A 45 2.76 -13.06 -9.23
N PHE A 46 3.06 -12.18 -10.18
CA PHE A 46 3.91 -12.44 -11.34
C PHE A 46 5.17 -11.61 -11.19
N GLU A 47 6.33 -12.26 -11.27
CA GLU A 47 7.61 -11.63 -10.96
C GLU A 47 8.63 -11.80 -12.09
N ARG A 48 9.40 -10.76 -12.32
CA ARG A 48 10.63 -10.74 -13.10
C ARG A 48 11.47 -9.58 -12.59
N GLU A 49 12.59 -9.89 -11.93
CA GLU A 49 13.44 -8.90 -11.24
C GLU A 49 12.60 -7.98 -10.28
N GLY A 50 11.50 -8.55 -9.72
CA GLY A 50 10.54 -7.88 -8.87
C GLY A 50 9.11 -8.07 -9.35
N ILE A 51 8.14 -7.60 -8.56
CA ILE A 51 6.71 -7.79 -8.86
C ILE A 51 6.34 -6.99 -10.14
N VAL A 52 5.81 -7.70 -11.12
CA VAL A 52 5.27 -7.14 -12.38
C VAL A 52 3.79 -6.81 -12.19
N ALA A 53 3.01 -7.81 -11.78
CA ALA A 53 1.56 -7.70 -11.62
C ALA A 53 1.05 -8.66 -10.54
N MET A 54 -0.16 -8.42 -10.08
CA MET A 54 -0.89 -9.29 -9.15
C MET A 54 -2.34 -9.44 -9.58
N MET A 55 -2.95 -10.56 -9.20
CA MET A 55 -4.38 -10.78 -9.37
C MET A 55 -4.99 -11.43 -8.12
N ALA A 56 -6.23 -11.04 -7.78
CA ALA A 56 -6.92 -11.57 -6.62
C ALA A 56 -8.41 -11.80 -6.90
N ALA A 57 -8.94 -12.95 -6.50
CA ALA A 57 -10.38 -13.23 -6.54
C ALA A 57 -11.05 -12.82 -5.24
N PHE A 58 -12.12 -12.05 -5.33
CA PHE A 58 -13.01 -11.67 -4.23
C PHE A 58 -14.42 -12.24 -4.48
N LYS A 59 -15.34 -12.10 -3.53
CA LYS A 59 -16.71 -12.63 -3.63
C LYS A 59 -17.47 -12.18 -4.90
N LYS A 60 -17.25 -10.94 -5.38
CA LYS A 60 -18.02 -10.34 -6.47
C LYS A 60 -17.16 -9.75 -7.59
N HIS A 61 -15.84 -9.86 -7.53
CA HIS A 61 -14.96 -9.33 -8.57
C HIS A 61 -13.59 -9.99 -8.50
N VAL A 62 -12.85 -9.89 -9.58
CA VAL A 62 -11.41 -10.13 -9.63
C VAL A 62 -10.72 -8.78 -9.63
N ALA A 63 -9.69 -8.61 -8.78
CA ALA A 63 -8.78 -7.49 -8.90
C ALA A 63 -7.56 -7.91 -9.72
N PHE A 64 -7.16 -7.07 -10.66
CA PHE A 64 -5.92 -7.23 -11.43
C PHE A 64 -5.24 -5.88 -11.58
N GLY A 65 -3.93 -5.85 -11.40
CA GLY A 65 -3.15 -4.61 -11.53
C GLY A 65 -1.66 -4.83 -11.60
N PHE A 66 -0.97 -3.85 -12.15
CA PHE A 66 0.47 -3.78 -12.23
C PHE A 66 1.07 -3.12 -10.99
N TRP A 67 2.24 -3.59 -10.55
CA TRP A 67 2.89 -3.09 -9.34
C TRP A 67 3.39 -1.64 -9.47
N SER A 68 4.00 -1.31 -10.61
CA SER A 68 4.59 0.01 -10.87
C SER A 68 3.70 0.87 -11.80
N GLU A 69 2.38 0.91 -11.57
CA GLU A 69 1.40 1.57 -12.45
C GLU A 69 1.85 2.97 -12.89
N ARG A 70 2.35 3.82 -11.96
CA ARG A 70 2.76 5.19 -12.30
C ARG A 70 3.82 5.23 -13.39
N LEU A 71 4.88 4.42 -13.24
CA LEU A 71 5.96 4.37 -14.23
C LEU A 71 5.48 3.78 -15.57
N ILE A 72 4.62 2.77 -15.49
CA ILE A 72 4.02 2.17 -16.69
C ILE A 72 3.17 3.20 -17.42
N ARG A 73 2.37 4.02 -16.72
CA ARG A 73 1.61 5.13 -17.32
C ARG A 73 2.51 6.11 -18.07
N GLU A 74 3.61 6.52 -17.42
CA GLU A 74 4.58 7.46 -18.02
C GLU A 74 5.18 6.90 -19.33
N LYS A 75 5.46 5.59 -19.38
CA LYS A 75 6.04 4.93 -20.58
C LYS A 75 5.01 4.60 -21.66
N LEU A 76 3.75 4.34 -21.30
CA LEU A 76 2.69 4.01 -22.26
C LEU A 76 2.07 5.24 -22.95
N GLY A 77 2.19 6.42 -22.36
CA GLY A 77 1.61 7.64 -22.91
C GLY A 77 0.09 7.51 -23.09
N ALA A 78 -0.42 7.75 -24.31
CA ALA A 78 -1.85 7.73 -24.64
C ALA A 78 -2.52 6.36 -24.39
N ASP A 79 -1.80 5.24 -24.54
CA ASP A 79 -2.35 3.92 -24.26
C ASP A 79 -2.54 3.64 -22.77
N ALA A 80 -1.98 4.49 -21.90
CA ALA A 80 -2.10 4.33 -20.46
C ALA A 80 -3.57 4.38 -20.00
N GLU A 81 -4.40 5.23 -20.60
CA GLU A 81 -5.81 5.36 -20.23
C GLU A 81 -6.63 4.10 -20.53
N ARG A 82 -6.25 3.33 -21.55
CA ARG A 82 -6.87 2.04 -21.89
C ARG A 82 -6.53 0.96 -20.87
N LEU A 83 -5.29 0.96 -20.38
CA LEU A 83 -4.85 0.01 -19.37
C LEU A 83 -5.26 0.44 -17.96
N PHE A 84 -5.29 1.74 -17.72
CA PHE A 84 -5.51 2.37 -16.43
C PHE A 84 -6.54 3.51 -16.52
N PRO A 85 -7.82 3.23 -16.76
CA PRO A 85 -8.86 4.26 -16.81
C PRO A 85 -8.92 5.09 -15.51
N LYS A 86 -9.13 6.40 -15.61
CA LYS A 86 -9.14 7.32 -14.44
C LYS A 86 -10.30 7.06 -13.48
N ASP A 87 -11.42 6.66 -14.03
CA ASP A 87 -12.68 6.37 -13.33
C ASP A 87 -12.76 4.97 -12.75
N ALA A 88 -11.77 4.12 -13.06
CA ALA A 88 -11.76 2.75 -12.58
C ALA A 88 -11.63 2.71 -11.05
N LYS A 89 -12.58 2.03 -10.41
CA LYS A 89 -12.52 1.80 -8.96
C LYS A 89 -11.27 1.00 -8.61
N LEU A 90 -10.33 1.64 -7.94
CA LEU A 90 -9.16 0.98 -7.39
C LEU A 90 -9.57 0.08 -6.21
N GLY A 91 -9.02 -1.12 -6.18
CA GLY A 91 -9.09 -2.01 -5.04
C GLY A 91 -7.68 -2.35 -4.57
N MET A 92 -7.55 -3.05 -3.44
CA MET A 92 -6.28 -3.60 -3.00
C MET A 92 -5.79 -4.60 -4.07
N GLY A 93 -4.70 -4.24 -4.78
CA GLY A 93 -4.12 -5.07 -5.84
C GLY A 93 -4.54 -4.74 -7.28
N GLY A 94 -5.31 -3.66 -7.53
CA GLY A 94 -5.63 -3.25 -8.90
C GLY A 94 -7.09 -2.91 -9.16
N ARG A 95 -7.49 -2.96 -10.42
CA ARG A 95 -8.86 -2.70 -10.89
C ARG A 95 -9.74 -3.91 -10.71
N LYS A 96 -11.05 -3.66 -10.60
CA LYS A 96 -12.08 -4.68 -10.34
C LYS A 96 -12.77 -5.09 -11.64
N TYR A 97 -12.87 -6.39 -11.88
CA TYR A 97 -13.51 -6.99 -13.04
C TYR A 97 -14.49 -8.09 -12.60
N GLN A 98 -15.68 -8.10 -13.16
CA GLN A 98 -16.71 -9.12 -12.90
C GLN A 98 -16.81 -10.12 -14.07
N ALA A 99 -16.43 -9.71 -15.28
CA ALA A 99 -16.41 -10.54 -16.47
C ALA A 99 -15.10 -10.35 -17.25
N ARG A 100 -14.73 -11.35 -18.04
CA ARG A 100 -13.54 -11.27 -18.92
C ARG A 100 -13.64 -10.11 -19.92
N ALA A 101 -14.84 -9.81 -20.40
CA ALA A 101 -15.07 -8.73 -21.35
C ALA A 101 -14.78 -7.32 -20.80
N GLU A 102 -14.71 -7.17 -19.48
CA GLU A 102 -14.35 -5.90 -18.82
C GLU A 102 -12.85 -5.67 -18.77
N LEU A 103 -12.04 -6.68 -19.03
CA LEU A 103 -10.59 -6.53 -19.09
C LEU A 103 -10.19 -5.62 -20.28
N PRO A 104 -9.12 -4.84 -20.15
CA PRO A 104 -8.54 -4.16 -21.31
C PRO A 104 -8.19 -5.16 -22.42
N ALA A 105 -8.17 -4.69 -23.66
CA ALA A 105 -7.80 -5.53 -24.80
C ALA A 105 -6.43 -6.21 -24.57
N ASP A 106 -6.31 -7.46 -24.99
CA ASP A 106 -5.13 -8.29 -24.78
C ASP A 106 -3.83 -7.59 -25.21
N ALA A 107 -3.84 -6.90 -26.33
CA ALA A 107 -2.68 -6.16 -26.85
C ALA A 107 -2.22 -5.07 -25.87
N VAL A 108 -3.16 -4.41 -25.19
CA VAL A 108 -2.87 -3.35 -24.21
C VAL A 108 -2.27 -3.94 -22.94
N ILE A 109 -2.83 -5.05 -22.45
CA ILE A 109 -2.29 -5.78 -21.29
C ILE A 109 -0.87 -6.29 -21.60
N LEU A 110 -0.67 -6.91 -22.77
CA LEU A 110 0.64 -7.42 -23.20
C LEU A 110 1.70 -6.30 -23.28
N ARG A 111 1.31 -5.12 -23.78
CA ARG A 111 2.19 -3.97 -23.80
C ARG A 111 2.55 -3.52 -22.38
N GLY A 112 1.57 -3.48 -21.48
CA GLY A 112 1.77 -3.20 -20.05
C GLY A 112 2.75 -4.19 -19.39
N VAL A 113 2.62 -5.50 -19.67
CA VAL A 113 3.54 -6.53 -19.16
C VAL A 113 4.96 -6.27 -19.62
N ARG A 114 5.17 -6.04 -20.93
CA ARG A 114 6.52 -5.78 -21.49
C ARG A 114 7.17 -4.54 -20.88
N VAL A 115 6.40 -3.46 -20.72
CA VAL A 115 6.89 -2.22 -20.09
C VAL A 115 7.23 -2.47 -18.63
N ALA A 116 6.38 -3.17 -17.86
CA ALA A 116 6.63 -3.48 -16.47
C ALA A 116 7.87 -4.34 -16.27
N VAL A 117 8.08 -5.33 -17.13
CA VAL A 117 9.28 -6.18 -17.13
C VAL A 117 10.53 -5.36 -17.43
N ALA A 118 10.50 -4.54 -18.49
CA ALA A 118 11.62 -3.69 -18.86
C ALA A 118 12.02 -2.71 -17.74
N LEU A 119 11.02 -2.10 -17.05
CA LEU A 119 11.27 -1.25 -15.89
C LEU A 119 11.93 -2.01 -14.73
N ASN A 120 11.49 -3.24 -14.46
CA ASN A 120 12.07 -4.07 -13.43
C ASN A 120 13.52 -4.49 -13.76
N GLU A 121 13.77 -4.93 -14.99
CA GLU A 121 15.10 -5.32 -15.47
C GLU A 121 16.07 -4.13 -15.51
N ALA A 122 15.58 -2.92 -15.78
CA ALA A 122 16.36 -1.68 -15.70
C ALA A 122 16.54 -1.18 -14.24
N GLY A 123 15.98 -1.86 -13.24
CA GLY A 123 16.04 -1.41 -11.84
C GLY A 123 15.22 -0.14 -11.54
N GLU A 124 14.39 0.31 -12.49
CA GLU A 124 13.54 1.47 -12.29
C GLU A 124 12.46 1.17 -11.26
N ARG A 125 12.48 1.87 -10.12
CA ARG A 125 11.50 1.73 -9.05
C ARG A 125 10.74 3.03 -8.87
N PRO A 126 9.42 2.98 -8.54
CA PRO A 126 8.70 4.19 -8.20
C PRO A 126 9.40 4.87 -7.02
N LYS A 127 9.92 6.07 -7.22
CA LYS A 127 10.40 6.87 -6.09
C LYS A 127 9.21 7.09 -5.16
N ARG A 128 9.20 6.42 -4.02
CA ARG A 128 8.19 6.62 -3.00
C ARG A 128 8.39 8.02 -2.44
N ALA A 129 7.70 9.00 -2.99
CA ALA A 129 7.58 10.30 -2.37
C ALA A 129 6.83 10.08 -1.05
N LEU A 130 7.58 9.82 0.01
CA LEU A 130 7.07 9.88 1.37
C LEU A 130 6.69 11.36 1.57
N LYS A 131 5.43 11.71 1.26
CA LYS A 131 4.86 12.98 1.72
C LYS A 131 4.89 12.92 3.24
N ARG A 132 6.00 13.37 3.83
CA ARG A 132 6.10 13.52 5.29
C ARG A 132 5.03 14.53 5.68
N LYS A 133 3.98 14.05 6.31
CA LYS A 133 2.97 14.95 6.88
C LYS A 133 3.69 15.89 7.85
N PRO A 134 3.42 17.20 7.82
CA PRO A 134 4.05 18.15 8.73
C PRO A 134 3.79 17.74 10.19
N PRO A 135 4.61 18.19 11.15
CA PRO A 135 4.36 17.95 12.56
C PRO A 135 2.93 18.39 12.92
N PRO A 136 2.20 17.61 13.73
CA PRO A 136 0.87 18.01 14.16
C PRO A 136 0.97 19.19 15.11
N LYS A 137 0.03 20.13 15.03
CA LYS A 137 -0.08 21.20 16.04
C LYS A 137 -0.60 20.59 17.35
N PRO A 138 0.12 20.71 18.48
CA PRO A 138 -0.38 20.27 19.77
C PRO A 138 -1.64 21.04 20.16
N PRO A 139 -2.68 20.40 20.73
CA PRO A 139 -3.83 21.12 21.24
C PRO A 139 -3.43 22.10 22.34
N PRO A 140 -4.19 23.20 22.55
CA PRO A 140 -3.80 24.29 23.47
C PRO A 140 -3.41 23.83 24.88
N TYR A 141 -4.17 22.90 25.47
CA TYR A 141 -3.90 22.36 26.79
C TYR A 141 -2.58 21.57 26.85
N PHE A 142 -2.23 20.84 25.79
CA PHE A 142 -0.96 20.12 25.70
C PHE A 142 0.21 21.08 25.46
N ALA A 143 0.03 22.07 24.60
CA ALA A 143 1.03 23.11 24.39
C ALA A 143 1.33 23.89 25.69
N ALA A 144 0.31 24.21 26.49
CA ALA A 144 0.47 24.86 27.79
C ALA A 144 1.25 23.96 28.78
N ALA A 145 0.92 22.66 28.84
CA ALA A 145 1.65 21.72 29.69
C ALA A 145 3.13 21.55 29.29
N LEU A 146 3.41 21.51 27.98
CA LEU A 146 4.78 21.48 27.48
C LEU A 146 5.56 22.75 27.80
N LYS A 147 4.92 23.93 27.82
CA LYS A 147 5.56 25.18 28.24
C LYS A 147 6.01 25.14 29.71
N LYS A 148 5.24 24.47 30.58
CA LYS A 148 5.53 24.33 32.02
C LYS A 148 6.60 23.27 32.31
N ASN A 149 6.95 22.38 31.36
CA ASN A 149 7.96 21.33 31.56
C ASN A 149 9.00 21.36 30.44
N ALA A 150 10.17 21.95 30.73
CA ALA A 150 11.24 22.13 29.75
C ALA A 150 11.80 20.81 29.22
N LYS A 151 11.94 19.77 30.09
CA LYS A 151 12.42 18.44 29.66
C LYS A 151 11.41 17.76 28.67
N ALA A 152 10.13 17.77 29.02
CA ALA A 152 9.10 17.22 28.15
C ALA A 152 9.01 17.95 26.80
N ARG A 153 9.12 19.29 26.81
CA ARG A 153 9.14 20.13 25.61
C ARG A 153 10.33 19.79 24.70
N ALA A 154 11.52 19.69 25.28
CA ALA A 154 12.72 19.36 24.51
C ALA A 154 12.65 17.97 23.89
N THR A 155 12.16 16.98 24.63
CA THR A 155 11.94 15.63 24.10
C THR A 155 10.90 15.64 22.98
N PHE A 156 9.74 16.28 23.18
CA PHE A 156 8.69 16.35 22.16
C PHE A 156 9.20 16.99 20.86
N ALA A 157 9.99 18.06 20.95
CA ALA A 157 10.56 18.73 19.78
C ALA A 157 11.55 17.84 19.00
N LYS A 158 12.29 16.96 19.70
CA LYS A 158 13.25 16.02 19.08
C LYS A 158 12.57 14.79 18.45
N LEU A 159 11.31 14.50 18.79
CA LEU A 159 10.59 13.37 18.20
C LEU A 159 10.32 13.62 16.71
N THR A 160 10.33 12.53 15.93
CA THR A 160 9.91 12.59 14.53
C THR A 160 8.44 13.03 14.43
N PRO A 161 8.00 13.67 13.32
CA PRO A 161 6.60 14.08 13.13
C PRO A 161 5.57 12.95 13.34
N GLY A 162 5.93 11.71 13.03
CA GLY A 162 5.11 10.52 13.30
C GLY A 162 4.93 10.30 14.80
N LYS A 163 6.02 10.28 15.57
CA LYS A 163 5.99 10.09 17.03
C LYS A 163 5.31 11.25 17.75
N GLN A 164 5.44 12.47 17.26
CA GLN A 164 4.69 13.62 17.77
C GLN A 164 3.18 13.44 17.55
N ARG A 165 2.79 12.93 16.38
CA ARG A 165 1.38 12.66 16.04
C ARG A 165 0.77 11.61 16.96
N GLU A 166 1.49 10.56 17.30
CA GLU A 166 1.02 9.53 18.24
C GLU A 166 0.59 10.13 19.59
N TYR A 167 1.32 11.11 20.14
CA TYR A 167 0.94 11.82 21.35
C TYR A 167 -0.30 12.69 21.13
N VAL A 168 -0.31 13.48 20.06
CA VAL A 168 -1.41 14.40 19.75
C VAL A 168 -2.71 13.64 19.54
N ASP A 169 -2.71 12.60 18.68
CA ASP A 169 -3.89 11.80 18.36
C ASP A 169 -4.43 11.09 19.61
N TRP A 170 -3.53 10.58 20.47
CA TRP A 170 -3.92 9.94 21.72
C TRP A 170 -4.59 10.91 22.70
N LEU A 171 -4.08 12.14 22.79
CA LEU A 171 -4.67 13.17 23.65
C LEU A 171 -6.01 13.68 23.10
N VAL A 172 -6.09 13.95 21.80
CA VAL A 172 -7.31 14.43 21.13
C VAL A 172 -8.41 13.36 21.15
N GLY A 173 -8.05 12.08 21.05
CA GLY A 173 -8.99 10.96 21.14
C GLY A 173 -9.64 10.76 22.50
N ALA A 174 -9.26 11.53 23.54
CA ALA A 174 -9.89 11.47 24.86
C ALA A 174 -11.18 12.32 24.90
N ARG A 175 -12.33 11.67 24.79
CA ARG A 175 -13.65 12.34 24.82
C ARG A 175 -14.01 12.90 26.19
N GLN A 176 -13.71 12.15 27.27
CA GLN A 176 -14.00 12.55 28.66
C GLN A 176 -12.89 13.42 29.24
N VAL A 177 -13.24 14.45 30.01
CA VAL A 177 -12.30 15.38 30.65
C VAL A 177 -11.31 14.64 31.56
N ALA A 178 -11.78 13.79 32.46
CA ALA A 178 -10.94 13.02 33.37
C ALA A 178 -9.93 12.12 32.62
N THR A 179 -10.36 11.51 31.50
CA THR A 179 -9.44 10.72 30.66
C THR A 179 -8.37 11.60 30.00
N ARG A 180 -8.74 12.80 29.56
CA ARG A 180 -7.83 13.77 28.94
C ARG A 180 -6.77 14.24 29.93
N GLU A 181 -7.17 14.57 31.13
CA GLU A 181 -6.27 15.00 32.20
C GLU A 181 -5.29 13.90 32.58
N ARG A 182 -5.77 12.69 32.80
CA ARG A 182 -4.91 11.53 33.06
C ARG A 182 -3.92 11.27 31.92
N ARG A 183 -4.38 11.31 30.67
CA ARG A 183 -3.50 11.13 29.50
C ARG A 183 -2.50 12.27 29.39
N LEU A 184 -2.88 13.50 29.70
CA LEU A 184 -1.99 14.65 29.68
C LEU A 184 -0.86 14.49 30.71
N ALA A 185 -1.19 14.17 31.96
CA ALA A 185 -0.21 13.91 32.99
C ALA A 185 0.77 12.79 32.59
N GLN A 186 0.25 11.69 32.06
CA GLN A 186 1.05 10.57 31.57
C GLN A 186 1.95 10.96 30.37
N ALA A 187 1.45 11.78 29.44
CA ALA A 187 2.23 12.26 28.30
C ALA A 187 3.42 13.10 28.76
N ILE A 188 3.19 14.03 29.70
CA ILE A 188 4.27 14.88 30.25
C ILE A 188 5.30 14.04 30.99
N ALA A 189 4.87 13.06 31.81
CA ALA A 189 5.78 12.17 32.51
C ALA A 189 6.66 11.34 31.56
N LEU A 190 6.06 10.75 30.52
CA LEU A 190 6.80 9.97 29.51
C LEU A 190 7.81 10.86 28.76
N LEU A 191 7.38 12.03 28.31
CA LEU A 191 8.24 12.97 27.61
C LEU A 191 9.37 13.52 28.49
N ALA A 192 9.11 13.79 29.77
CA ALA A 192 10.14 14.21 30.72
C ALA A 192 11.18 13.11 30.95
N ALA A 193 10.77 11.83 30.84
CA ALA A 193 11.64 10.66 30.90
C ALA A 193 12.31 10.33 29.54
N GLY A 194 12.18 11.18 28.52
CA GLY A 194 12.81 10.97 27.20
C GLY A 194 12.14 9.90 26.34
N LYS A 195 10.94 9.40 26.71
CA LYS A 195 10.32 8.24 26.10
C LYS A 195 9.29 8.62 25.03
N PRO A 196 9.25 7.92 23.86
CA PRO A 196 8.12 8.01 22.91
C PRO A 196 6.88 7.28 23.45
N ARG A 197 5.71 7.56 22.86
CA ARG A 197 4.41 7.03 23.31
C ARG A 197 4.38 5.50 23.45
N TYR A 198 4.94 4.80 22.45
CA TYR A 198 4.98 3.33 22.38
C TYR A 198 6.38 2.76 22.72
N TRP A 199 7.10 3.36 23.65
CA TRP A 199 8.46 2.96 24.00
C TRP A 199 8.60 1.49 24.41
N LYS A 200 7.53 0.89 25.00
CA LYS A 200 7.51 -0.52 25.42
C LYS A 200 7.51 -1.52 24.24
N TYR A 201 7.23 -1.07 23.03
CA TYR A 201 7.08 -1.92 21.83
C TYR A 201 8.13 -1.61 20.77
N GLN A 202 9.24 -0.94 21.14
CA GLN A 202 10.27 -0.54 20.17
C GLN A 202 11.37 -1.59 20.01
N ASP A 203 11.47 -2.55 20.92
CA ASP A 203 12.51 -3.57 20.96
C ASP A 203 11.94 -4.99 20.69
N CYS A 204 10.77 -5.06 20.02
CA CYS A 204 10.19 -6.32 19.55
C CYS A 204 10.41 -6.50 18.05
#